data_bbb5d2ad0b4d12a4595789b4f7a100c7
#
_entry.id   bbb5d2ad0b4d12a4595789b4f7a100c7
#
_cell.length_a   1.000
_cell.length_b   1.000
_cell.length_c   1.000
_cell.angle_alpha   90.00
_cell.angle_beta   90.00
_cell.angle_gamma   90.00
#
_symmetry.space_group_name_H-M   'P 1'
#
loop_
_entity.id
_entity.type
_entity.pdbx_description
1 polymer ?
#
loop_
_entity_poly.entity_id
_entity_poly.type
_entity_poly.pdbx_seq_one_letter_code
_entity_poly.pdbx_strand_id
1 'polypeptide(L)'
;FYLNTAFKINDQNPLGSAAGYGSSFKLDRDFTTKELGFNELKYNVISSQMNRGKVEKSVAIAIGSLASTLSKFSADICFYMTQELNFISFPDEITTGSSIMPHKKNPDVFELIRGKCNIIQSLISEFNSISINLTSGYHRDLQLYKGKIIESIIDIKNCLEIFNYSINKINIRKNI
;
A
#
# COMPACT_ATOMS: atom_id res chain seq x y z
N PHE A 1 -1.64 -12.56 -5.08
CA PHE A 1 -2.45 -12.44 -6.30
C PHE A 1 -2.63 -10.96 -6.67
N TYR A 2 -3.28 -10.12 -5.84
CA TYR A 2 -3.56 -8.71 -6.13
C TYR A 2 -2.31 -7.88 -6.48
N LEU A 3 -1.19 -8.03 -5.75
CA LEU A 3 0.06 -7.33 -6.04
C LEU A 3 0.59 -7.67 -7.43
N ASN A 4 0.57 -8.94 -7.82
CA ASN A 4 1.02 -9.35 -9.16
C ASN A 4 0.12 -8.79 -10.26
N THR A 5 -1.19 -8.72 -10.02
CA THR A 5 -2.14 -8.12 -10.97
C THR A 5 -1.91 -6.62 -11.09
N ALA A 6 -1.75 -5.92 -9.97
CA ALA A 6 -1.45 -4.48 -9.96
C ALA A 6 -0.11 -4.20 -10.66
N PHE A 7 0.91 -5.02 -10.43
CA PHE A 7 2.19 -4.91 -11.13
C PHE A 7 2.00 -5.01 -12.65
N LYS A 8 1.34 -6.04 -13.15
CA LYS A 8 1.09 -6.22 -14.58
C LYS A 8 0.30 -5.07 -15.22
N ILE A 9 -0.68 -4.51 -14.49
CA ILE A 9 -1.45 -3.35 -14.96
C ILE A 9 -0.55 -2.12 -15.12
N ASN A 10 0.44 -1.96 -14.22
CA ASN A 10 1.35 -0.82 -14.22
C ASN A 10 2.59 -1.02 -15.10
N ASP A 11 2.91 -2.25 -15.50
CA ASP A 11 4.09 -2.62 -16.27
C ASP A 11 3.87 -2.45 -17.78
N GLN A 12 3.29 -1.32 -18.16
CA GLN A 12 3.03 -0.92 -19.54
C GLN A 12 3.52 0.51 -19.76
N ASN A 13 4.42 0.71 -20.71
CA ASN A 13 4.98 2.03 -21.02
C ASN A 13 3.94 2.96 -21.66
N PRO A 14 3.52 4.06 -21.02
CA PRO A 14 2.58 5.02 -21.58
C PRO A 14 3.25 6.14 -22.37
N LEU A 15 4.58 6.24 -22.36
CA LEU A 15 5.32 7.37 -22.91
C LEU A 15 5.13 7.50 -24.42
N GLY A 16 5.28 8.73 -24.94
CA GLY A 16 5.06 9.05 -26.32
C GLY A 16 3.59 9.10 -26.77
N SER A 17 2.64 9.00 -25.82
CA SER A 17 1.20 9.09 -26.11
C SER A 17 0.69 10.54 -26.34
N ALA A 18 1.53 11.55 -26.07
CA ALA A 18 1.16 12.97 -26.15
C ALA A 18 -0.14 13.28 -25.41
N ALA A 19 -0.22 12.91 -24.14
CA ALA A 19 -1.41 13.06 -23.29
C ALA A 19 -2.69 12.43 -23.88
N GLY A 20 -2.54 11.35 -24.66
CA GLY A 20 -3.65 10.64 -25.29
C GLY A 20 -4.06 11.17 -26.66
N TYR A 21 -3.44 12.23 -27.15
CA TYR A 21 -3.73 12.81 -28.46
C TYR A 21 -2.96 12.17 -29.61
N GLY A 22 -1.87 11.47 -29.31
CA GLY A 22 -0.95 10.95 -30.30
C GLY A 22 0.01 12.01 -30.82
N SER A 23 0.92 11.62 -31.71
CA SER A 23 1.92 12.51 -32.30
C SER A 23 2.13 12.17 -33.77
N SER A 24 2.32 13.19 -34.61
CA SER A 24 2.76 13.04 -35.98
C SER A 24 4.27 12.79 -36.11
N PHE A 25 5.04 13.02 -35.05
CA PHE A 25 6.45 12.69 -35.02
C PHE A 25 6.65 11.18 -34.96
N LYS A 26 7.67 10.69 -35.66
CA LYS A 26 8.09 9.29 -35.57
C LYS A 26 8.79 9.05 -34.22
N LEU A 27 8.04 8.68 -33.23
CA LEU A 27 8.56 8.32 -31.90
C LEU A 27 8.78 6.81 -31.85
N ASP A 28 9.98 6.39 -31.51
CA ASP A 28 10.28 4.99 -31.25
C ASP A 28 9.86 4.64 -29.82
N ARG A 29 8.59 4.26 -29.67
CA ARG A 29 8.00 3.91 -28.38
C ARG A 29 8.43 2.51 -27.93
N ASP A 30 8.77 1.64 -28.86
CA ASP A 30 9.28 0.29 -28.53
C ASP A 30 10.69 0.40 -27.93
N PHE A 31 11.54 1.28 -28.48
CA PHE A 31 12.85 1.59 -27.92
C PHE A 31 12.72 2.08 -26.46
N THR A 32 11.88 3.08 -26.20
CA THR A 32 11.70 3.60 -24.84
C THR A 32 11.11 2.58 -23.89
N THR A 33 10.21 1.70 -24.36
CA THR A 33 9.67 0.59 -23.58
C THR A 33 10.77 -0.34 -23.10
N LYS A 34 11.65 -0.73 -24.01
CA LYS A 34 12.77 -1.63 -23.73
C LYS A 34 13.81 -0.98 -22.80
N GLU A 35 14.22 0.25 -23.09
CA GLU A 35 15.24 0.97 -22.30
C GLU A 35 14.78 1.25 -20.86
N LEU A 36 13.48 1.48 -20.64
CA LEU A 36 12.91 1.69 -19.32
C LEU A 36 12.55 0.39 -18.58
N GLY A 37 12.72 -0.76 -19.24
CA GLY A 37 12.47 -2.08 -18.64
C GLY A 37 10.99 -2.41 -18.44
N PHE A 38 10.08 -1.76 -19.17
CA PHE A 38 8.68 -2.17 -19.19
C PHE A 38 8.51 -3.47 -20.00
N ASN A 39 7.61 -4.32 -19.51
CA ASN A 39 7.30 -5.57 -20.21
C ASN A 39 6.51 -5.34 -21.50
N GLU A 40 5.66 -4.32 -21.54
CA GLU A 40 4.80 -4.03 -22.69
C GLU A 40 4.71 -2.54 -23.00
N LEU A 41 4.44 -2.22 -24.27
CA LEU A 41 4.04 -0.89 -24.70
C LEU A 41 2.52 -0.72 -24.50
N LYS A 42 2.09 0.37 -23.88
CA LYS A 42 0.69 0.82 -23.90
C LYS A 42 0.36 1.38 -25.27
N TYR A 43 -0.02 0.50 -26.19
CA TYR A 43 -0.15 0.81 -27.61
C TYR A 43 -1.17 1.92 -27.88
N ASN A 44 -2.35 1.80 -27.32
CA ASN A 44 -3.43 2.76 -27.51
C ASN A 44 -3.15 4.04 -26.71
N VAL A 45 -2.87 5.13 -27.42
CA VAL A 45 -2.53 6.42 -26.81
C VAL A 45 -3.68 7.02 -25.99
N ILE A 46 -4.91 6.84 -26.43
CA ILE A 46 -6.10 7.28 -25.67
C ILE A 46 -6.18 6.52 -24.35
N SER A 47 -6.00 5.19 -24.40
CA SER A 47 -5.97 4.34 -23.21
C SER A 47 -4.85 4.72 -22.26
N SER A 48 -3.69 5.16 -22.76
CA SER A 48 -2.58 5.62 -21.89
C SER A 48 -3.00 6.80 -21.01
N GLN A 49 -3.78 7.74 -21.55
CA GLN A 49 -4.30 8.86 -20.75
C GLN A 49 -5.51 8.47 -19.91
N MET A 50 -6.44 7.71 -20.46
CA MET A 50 -7.68 7.32 -19.77
C MET A 50 -7.45 6.34 -18.61
N ASN A 51 -6.30 5.67 -18.58
CA ASN A 51 -5.93 4.78 -17.48
C ASN A 51 -5.35 5.53 -16.25
N ARG A 52 -5.09 6.83 -16.35
CA ARG A 52 -4.74 7.62 -15.17
C ARG A 52 -5.86 7.53 -14.13
N GLY A 53 -5.48 7.36 -12.89
CA GLY A 53 -6.40 7.03 -11.81
C GLY A 53 -6.75 5.54 -11.70
N LYS A 54 -6.88 4.79 -12.80
CA LYS A 54 -7.13 3.33 -12.75
C LYS A 54 -5.89 2.54 -12.34
N VAL A 55 -4.73 2.89 -12.89
CA VAL A 55 -3.46 2.23 -12.54
C VAL A 55 -3.10 2.49 -11.08
N GLU A 56 -3.25 3.72 -10.62
CA GLU A 56 -3.02 4.06 -9.22
C GLU A 56 -4.01 3.35 -8.28
N LYS A 57 -5.29 3.26 -8.66
CA LYS A 57 -6.31 2.50 -7.91
C LYS A 57 -6.00 1.02 -7.83
N SER A 58 -5.43 0.42 -8.89
CA SER A 58 -5.05 -1.00 -8.86
C SER A 58 -4.01 -1.28 -7.78
N VAL A 59 -3.05 -0.37 -7.60
CA VAL A 59 -2.05 -0.44 -6.53
C VAL A 59 -2.70 -0.23 -5.17
N ALA A 60 -3.58 0.78 -5.03
CA ALA A 60 -4.28 1.06 -3.78
C ALA A 60 -5.11 -0.14 -3.30
N ILE A 61 -5.81 -0.83 -4.22
CA ILE A 61 -6.57 -2.06 -3.91
C ILE A 61 -5.63 -3.17 -3.44
N ALA A 62 -4.50 -3.36 -4.12
CA ALA A 62 -3.55 -4.41 -3.78
C ALA A 62 -2.91 -4.21 -2.40
N ILE A 63 -2.40 -3.00 -2.12
CA ILE A 63 -1.81 -2.69 -0.81
C ILE A 63 -2.86 -2.60 0.29
N GLY A 64 -4.07 -2.11 -0.01
CA GLY A 64 -5.19 -2.06 0.94
C GLY A 64 -5.63 -3.46 1.37
N SER A 65 -5.66 -4.43 0.45
CA SER A 65 -5.96 -5.83 0.79
C SER A 65 -4.89 -6.44 1.70
N LEU A 66 -3.60 -6.16 1.44
CA LEU A 66 -2.50 -6.57 2.31
C LEU A 66 -2.59 -5.90 3.69
N ALA A 67 -2.84 -4.59 3.71
CA ALA A 67 -3.00 -3.80 4.93
C ALA A 67 -4.17 -4.32 5.79
N SER A 68 -5.27 -4.75 5.17
CA SER A 68 -6.40 -5.35 5.89
C SER A 68 -6.00 -6.61 6.65
N THR A 69 -5.23 -7.50 6.01
CA THR A 69 -4.71 -8.70 6.65
C THR A 69 -3.78 -8.37 7.82
N LEU A 70 -2.84 -7.44 7.59
CA LEU A 70 -1.87 -7.04 8.59
C LEU A 70 -2.53 -6.32 9.79
N SER A 71 -3.53 -5.48 9.53
CA SER A 71 -4.31 -4.80 10.55
C SER A 71 -5.06 -5.79 11.44
N LYS A 72 -5.72 -6.79 10.82
CA LYS A 72 -6.44 -7.84 11.55
C LYS A 72 -5.49 -8.66 12.42
N PHE A 73 -4.37 -9.09 11.87
CA PHE A 73 -3.38 -9.86 12.62
C PHE A 73 -2.82 -9.06 13.81
N SER A 74 -2.53 -7.76 13.58
CA SER A 74 -2.07 -6.88 14.66
C SER A 74 -3.13 -6.69 15.75
N ALA A 75 -4.40 -6.63 15.38
CA ALA A 75 -5.49 -6.56 16.34
C ALA A 75 -5.58 -7.84 17.20
N ASP A 76 -5.43 -9.02 16.60
CA ASP A 76 -5.40 -10.31 17.32
C ASP A 76 -4.23 -10.37 18.30
N ILE A 77 -3.03 -9.90 17.90
CA ILE A 77 -1.87 -9.81 18.79
C ILE A 77 -2.16 -8.91 20.00
N CYS A 78 -2.72 -7.71 19.75
CA CYS A 78 -3.09 -6.80 20.84
C CYS A 78 -4.08 -7.46 21.80
N PHE A 79 -5.07 -8.18 21.26
CA PHE A 79 -6.08 -8.88 22.04
C PHE A 79 -5.50 -10.02 22.88
N TYR A 80 -4.63 -10.84 22.30
CA TYR A 80 -4.00 -11.96 23.02
C TYR A 80 -2.96 -11.54 24.06
N MET A 81 -2.49 -10.28 23.99
CA MET A 81 -1.59 -9.70 24.99
C MET A 81 -2.32 -9.06 26.18
N THR A 82 -3.67 -8.97 26.15
CA THR A 82 -4.41 -8.42 27.29
C THR A 82 -4.11 -9.22 28.58
N GLN A 83 -4.23 -8.53 29.72
CA GLN A 83 -3.93 -9.16 31.02
C GLN A 83 -4.83 -10.36 31.30
N GLU A 84 -6.07 -10.29 30.84
CA GLU A 84 -7.08 -11.35 31.03
C GLU A 84 -6.74 -12.60 30.24
N LEU A 85 -6.25 -12.48 29.01
CA LEU A 85 -5.91 -13.59 28.15
C LEU A 85 -4.46 -14.04 28.34
N ASN A 86 -3.54 -13.10 28.24
CA ASN A 86 -2.11 -13.32 28.46
C ASN A 86 -1.53 -14.55 27.73
N PHE A 87 -2.05 -14.82 26.52
CA PHE A 87 -1.66 -16.01 25.73
C PHE A 87 -0.29 -15.86 25.09
N ILE A 88 0.10 -14.62 24.79
CA ILE A 88 1.36 -14.29 24.17
C ILE A 88 2.03 -13.11 24.87
N SER A 89 3.35 -13.03 24.71
CA SER A 89 4.14 -11.89 25.20
C SER A 89 5.29 -11.58 24.24
N PHE A 90 5.84 -10.39 24.37
CA PHE A 90 7.02 -9.93 23.64
C PHE A 90 8.07 -9.42 24.63
N PRO A 91 9.36 -9.38 24.22
CA PRO A 91 10.42 -8.76 25.02
C PRO A 91 10.23 -7.24 25.14
N ASP A 92 10.89 -6.64 26.12
CA ASP A 92 10.75 -5.21 26.47
C ASP A 92 11.10 -4.27 25.33
N GLU A 93 11.97 -4.65 24.43
CA GLU A 93 12.38 -3.85 23.28
C GLU A 93 11.27 -3.63 22.23
N ILE A 94 10.18 -4.42 22.27
CA ILE A 94 9.03 -4.33 21.35
C ILE A 94 7.77 -3.80 22.07
N THR A 95 7.84 -3.66 23.38
CA THR A 95 6.72 -3.21 24.19
C THR A 95 7.09 -1.93 24.92
N THR A 96 6.10 -1.10 25.23
CA THR A 96 6.32 0.07 26.06
C THR A 96 5.71 -0.12 27.44
N GLY A 97 6.42 0.35 28.46
CA GLY A 97 5.91 0.41 29.82
C GLY A 97 5.00 1.62 30.04
N SER A 98 4.34 1.66 31.17
CA SER A 98 3.65 2.84 31.66
C SER A 98 4.44 3.48 32.79
N SER A 99 4.53 4.81 32.81
CA SER A 99 5.16 5.55 33.94
C SER A 99 4.41 5.34 35.26
N ILE A 100 3.11 5.03 35.19
CA ILE A 100 2.24 4.81 36.37
C ILE A 100 2.23 3.32 36.78
N MET A 101 2.37 2.41 35.79
CA MET A 101 2.36 0.95 36.01
C MET A 101 3.58 0.32 35.32
N PRO A 102 4.74 0.26 35.97
CA PRO A 102 5.99 -0.20 35.34
C PRO A 102 5.95 -1.65 34.83
N HIS A 103 5.06 -2.46 35.38
CA HIS A 103 4.87 -3.88 34.97
C HIS A 103 3.97 -4.04 33.75
N LYS A 104 3.29 -2.98 33.31
CA LYS A 104 2.41 -3.02 32.12
C LYS A 104 3.24 -2.99 30.86
N LYS A 105 3.03 -3.97 29.98
CA LYS A 105 3.63 -4.05 28.66
C LYS A 105 2.56 -3.80 27.60
N ASN A 106 2.69 -2.68 26.89
CA ASN A 106 1.75 -2.30 25.82
C ASN A 106 2.29 -2.78 24.47
N PRO A 107 1.41 -3.31 23.59
CA PRO A 107 1.78 -3.75 22.24
C PRO A 107 1.81 -2.60 21.22
N ASP A 108 2.45 -1.46 21.56
CA ASP A 108 2.41 -0.21 20.80
C ASP A 108 2.81 -0.40 19.33
N VAL A 109 3.79 -1.26 19.07
CA VAL A 109 4.22 -1.59 17.71
C VAL A 109 3.05 -2.11 16.88
N PHE A 110 2.27 -3.03 17.42
CA PHE A 110 1.12 -3.63 16.72
C PHE A 110 -0.06 -2.68 16.66
N GLU A 111 -0.24 -1.83 17.67
CA GLU A 111 -1.27 -0.77 17.63
C GLU A 111 -0.99 0.24 16.52
N LEU A 112 0.26 0.66 16.38
CA LEU A 112 0.68 1.59 15.31
C LEU A 112 0.60 0.94 13.92
N ILE A 113 1.00 -0.33 13.78
CA ILE A 113 0.83 -1.07 12.51
C ILE A 113 -0.65 -1.13 12.14
N ARG A 114 -1.52 -1.49 13.08
CA ARG A 114 -2.98 -1.53 12.88
C ARG A 114 -3.52 -0.17 12.42
N GLY A 115 -3.13 0.90 13.11
CA GLY A 115 -3.53 2.27 12.77
C GLY A 115 -3.10 2.69 11.36
N LYS A 116 -1.81 2.50 11.03
CA LYS A 116 -1.28 2.81 9.69
C LYS A 116 -1.96 1.98 8.59
N CYS A 117 -2.15 0.70 8.83
CA CYS A 117 -2.86 -0.19 7.90
C CYS A 117 -4.31 0.23 7.68
N ASN A 118 -5.00 0.77 8.69
CA ASN A 118 -6.35 1.31 8.52
C ASN A 118 -6.35 2.57 7.65
N ILE A 119 -5.34 3.44 7.79
CA ILE A 119 -5.16 4.61 6.92
C ILE A 119 -4.91 4.15 5.47
N ILE A 120 -4.05 3.17 5.24
CA ILE A 120 -3.77 2.64 3.88
C ILE A 120 -5.05 2.09 3.24
N GLN A 121 -5.92 1.43 3.98
CA GLN A 121 -7.20 0.93 3.47
C GLN A 121 -8.15 2.05 3.01
N SER A 122 -8.11 3.23 3.62
CA SER A 122 -8.95 4.37 3.22
C SER A 122 -8.54 4.96 1.87
N LEU A 123 -7.34 4.69 1.39
CA LEU A 123 -6.80 5.22 0.13
C LEU A 123 -7.69 4.89 -1.08
N ILE A 124 -8.34 3.73 -1.08
CA ILE A 124 -9.25 3.32 -2.16
C ILE A 124 -10.42 4.30 -2.28
N SER A 125 -11.03 4.68 -1.16
CA SER A 125 -12.13 5.63 -1.11
C SER A 125 -11.67 7.04 -1.51
N GLU A 126 -10.51 7.48 -1.03
CA GLU A 126 -9.92 8.76 -1.40
C GLU A 126 -9.67 8.83 -2.91
N PHE A 127 -9.09 7.78 -3.50
CA PHE A 127 -8.82 7.73 -4.95
C PHE A 127 -10.09 7.66 -5.78
N ASN A 128 -11.13 7.02 -5.30
CA ASN A 128 -12.42 7.06 -5.96
C ASN A 128 -12.99 8.48 -5.99
N SER A 129 -12.91 9.20 -4.87
CA SER A 129 -13.42 10.57 -4.76
C SER A 129 -12.70 11.57 -5.68
N ILE A 130 -11.37 11.47 -5.80
CA ILE A 130 -10.58 12.36 -6.67
C ILE A 130 -11.02 12.25 -8.15
N SER A 131 -11.47 11.08 -8.58
CA SER A 131 -11.83 10.85 -9.99
C SER A 131 -13.32 11.02 -10.31
N ILE A 132 -14.13 11.41 -9.33
CA ILE A 132 -15.55 11.69 -9.56
C ILE A 132 -15.70 12.93 -10.46
N ASN A 133 -16.63 12.85 -11.43
CA ASN A 133 -16.99 13.96 -12.32
C ASN A 133 -15.91 14.39 -13.33
N LEU A 134 -14.83 13.62 -13.49
CA LEU A 134 -13.85 13.89 -14.53
C LEU A 134 -14.33 13.33 -15.88
N THR A 135 -14.34 14.18 -16.88
CA THR A 135 -14.61 13.77 -18.27
C THR A 135 -13.39 13.04 -18.86
N SER A 136 -13.56 12.47 -20.06
CA SER A 136 -12.43 11.88 -20.79
C SER A 136 -11.37 12.93 -21.12
N GLY A 137 -10.09 12.60 -20.91
CA GLY A 137 -8.97 13.49 -21.24
C GLY A 137 -7.97 13.66 -20.11
N TYR A 138 -7.16 14.70 -20.20
CA TYR A 138 -6.15 15.07 -19.23
C TYR A 138 -6.73 15.99 -18.15
N HIS A 139 -6.56 15.59 -16.88
CA HIS A 139 -6.99 16.37 -15.72
C HIS A 139 -5.86 16.48 -14.69
N ARG A 140 -5.67 17.68 -14.14
CA ARG A 140 -4.66 17.91 -13.09
C ARG A 140 -5.03 17.32 -11.74
N ASP A 141 -6.30 17.10 -11.51
CA ASP A 141 -6.82 16.41 -10.30
C ASP A 141 -6.10 15.09 -10.04
N LEU A 142 -5.77 14.36 -11.09
CA LEU A 142 -5.06 13.08 -11.02
C LEU A 142 -3.61 13.20 -10.51
N GLN A 143 -3.07 14.43 -10.42
CA GLN A 143 -1.76 14.65 -9.78
C GLN A 143 -1.81 14.41 -8.27
N LEU A 144 -2.98 14.54 -7.65
CA LEU A 144 -3.17 14.32 -6.22
C LEU A 144 -2.91 12.86 -5.78
N TYR A 145 -3.01 11.91 -6.71
CA TYR A 145 -2.67 10.51 -6.42
C TYR A 145 -1.20 10.30 -6.06
N LYS A 146 -0.30 11.07 -6.67
CA LYS A 146 1.14 10.78 -6.68
C LYS A 146 1.74 10.72 -5.27
N GLY A 147 1.53 11.76 -4.46
CA GLY A 147 2.07 11.82 -3.10
C GLY A 147 1.51 10.67 -2.24
N LYS A 148 0.21 10.51 -2.28
CA LYS A 148 -0.52 9.52 -1.49
C LYS A 148 -0.12 8.08 -1.78
N ILE A 149 0.05 7.71 -3.06
CA ILE A 149 0.43 6.34 -3.41
C ILE A 149 1.86 6.02 -2.98
N ILE A 150 2.79 6.96 -3.17
CA ILE A 150 4.19 6.78 -2.77
C ILE A 150 4.30 6.63 -1.26
N GLU A 151 3.65 7.51 -0.50
CA GLU A 151 3.62 7.48 0.96
C GLU A 151 3.04 6.14 1.47
N SER A 152 1.92 5.71 0.89
CA SER A 152 1.28 4.45 1.29
C SER A 152 2.12 3.20 0.96
N ILE A 153 2.87 3.21 -0.15
CA ILE A 153 3.81 2.13 -0.47
C ILE A 153 4.95 2.08 0.56
N ILE A 154 5.48 3.23 0.94
CA ILE A 154 6.52 3.32 1.97
C ILE A 154 5.99 2.84 3.31
N ASP A 155 4.80 3.29 3.70
CA ASP A 155 4.19 2.93 4.97
C ASP A 155 3.88 1.43 5.07
N ILE A 156 3.31 0.81 4.02
CA ILE A 156 3.04 -0.64 4.07
C ILE A 156 4.33 -1.45 4.12
N LYS A 157 5.38 -1.01 3.42
CA LYS A 157 6.69 -1.65 3.48
C LYS A 157 7.27 -1.59 4.89
N ASN A 158 7.27 -0.40 5.51
CA ASN A 158 7.75 -0.22 6.88
C ASN A 158 6.93 -1.06 7.88
N CYS A 159 5.61 -1.10 7.72
CA CYS A 159 4.75 -1.95 8.55
C CYS A 159 5.11 -3.44 8.44
N LEU A 160 5.38 -3.92 7.23
CA LEU A 160 5.78 -5.31 7.00
C LEU A 160 7.15 -5.64 7.61
N GLU A 161 8.12 -4.74 7.47
CA GLU A 161 9.46 -4.91 8.03
C GLU A 161 9.42 -4.98 9.56
N ILE A 162 8.74 -4.02 10.20
CA ILE A 162 8.58 -4.00 11.65
C ILE A 162 7.76 -5.19 12.15
N PHE A 163 6.69 -5.54 11.45
CA PHE A 163 5.88 -6.71 11.78
C PHE A 163 6.69 -7.99 11.73
N ASN A 164 7.45 -8.20 10.64
CA ASN A 164 8.30 -9.37 10.48
C ASN A 164 9.38 -9.45 11.58
N TYR A 165 10.00 -8.33 11.92
CA TYR A 165 10.96 -8.28 13.03
C TYR A 165 10.33 -8.64 14.37
N SER A 166 9.13 -8.11 14.64
CA SER A 166 8.46 -8.28 15.92
C SER A 166 7.86 -9.67 16.07
N ILE A 167 7.22 -10.22 15.02
CA ILE A 167 6.55 -11.52 15.13
C ILE A 167 7.52 -12.68 15.38
N ASN A 168 8.76 -12.56 14.92
CA ASN A 168 9.80 -13.55 15.18
C ASN A 168 10.25 -13.60 16.66
N LYS A 169 9.82 -12.62 17.48
CA LYS A 169 10.15 -12.52 18.91
C LYS A 169 8.96 -12.86 19.82
N ILE A 170 7.89 -13.41 19.26
CA ILE A 170 6.72 -13.82 20.02
C ILE A 170 7.04 -14.97 20.96
N ASN A 171 6.58 -14.87 22.20
CA ASN A 171 6.61 -15.93 23.19
C ASN A 171 5.18 -16.44 23.44
N ILE A 172 4.91 -17.69 23.12
CA ILE A 172 3.62 -18.32 23.37
C ILE A 172 3.66 -18.97 24.75
N ARG A 173 2.70 -18.65 25.60
CA ARG A 173 2.57 -19.24 26.93
C ARG A 173 1.84 -20.58 26.83
N LYS A 174 2.53 -21.65 27.16
CA LYS A 174 2.01 -23.04 27.04
C LYS A 174 1.15 -23.50 28.20
N ASN A 175 1.14 -22.77 29.31
CA ASN A 175 0.42 -23.12 30.54
C ASN A 175 -0.68 -22.10 30.79
N ILE A 176 -1.82 -22.32 30.21
CA ILE A 176 -3.07 -21.63 30.51
C ILE A 176 -4.05 -22.65 31.04
#